data_1ec71e6a9d4fb8643acba5a89836be94
#
_entry.id   1ec71e6a9d4fb8643acba5a89836be94
#
_cell.length_a   1.000
_cell.length_b   1.000
_cell.length_c   1.000
_cell.angle_alpha   90.00
_cell.angle_beta   90.00
_cell.angle_gamma   90.00
#
_symmetry.space_group_name_H-M   'P 1'
#
loop_
_entity.id
_entity.type
_entity.pdbx_description
1 polymer ?
#
loop_
_entity_poly.entity_id
_entity_poly.type
_entity_poly.pdbx_seq_one_letter_code
_entity_poly.pdbx_strand_id
1 'polypeptide(L)'
;MREWLLADPRFDIDDIVRLADEQYGAETEGILTKSPAALKRHATVTATVQLFDKSKEFLAVCRSHDDPDRPDGSLLGFCWFDRGGYTTYSIEEISNSKFHFVDLHLPLRLRITLINEMIDQHILWAGNCGVPVVCSTSIRMEHGVFVKIHEKRGFTVNGSYAWMRTEKGLEWLRSQNSKGQ
;
A
#
# COMPACT_ATOMS: atom_id res chain seq x y z
N MET A 1 -12.57 20.59 -4.80
CA MET A 1 -12.47 20.22 -3.36
C MET A 1 -12.16 18.71 -3.25
N ARG A 2 -11.26 18.29 -2.35
CA ARG A 2 -10.92 16.87 -2.17
C ARG A 2 -11.24 16.41 -0.76
N GLU A 3 -11.54 15.11 -0.60
CA GLU A 3 -11.79 14.50 0.69
C GLU A 3 -11.35 13.03 0.75
N TRP A 4 -11.06 12.55 1.96
CA TRP A 4 -10.79 11.16 2.25
C TRP A 4 -12.05 10.48 2.75
N LEU A 5 -12.43 9.37 2.11
CA LEU A 5 -13.60 8.56 2.41
C LEU A 5 -13.18 7.10 2.60
N LEU A 6 -13.95 6.36 3.39
CA LEU A 6 -13.85 4.91 3.36
C LEU A 6 -14.28 4.40 1.98
N ALA A 7 -13.53 3.46 1.43
CA ALA A 7 -13.86 2.89 0.14
C ALA A 7 -15.24 2.20 0.17
N ASP A 8 -16.11 2.59 -0.77
CA ASP A 8 -17.41 1.96 -0.96
C ASP A 8 -17.27 0.77 -1.93
N PRO A 9 -17.68 -0.45 -1.53
CA PRO A 9 -17.53 -1.64 -2.37
C PRO A 9 -18.32 -1.58 -3.69
N ARG A 10 -19.27 -0.65 -3.83
CA ARG A 10 -20.10 -0.50 -5.03
C ARG A 10 -19.51 0.46 -6.06
N PHE A 11 -18.70 1.44 -5.63
CA PHE A 11 -18.28 2.56 -6.49
C PHE A 11 -16.76 2.69 -6.64
N ASP A 12 -15.98 2.30 -5.62
CA ASP A 12 -14.55 2.61 -5.60
C ASP A 12 -13.64 1.50 -6.13
N ILE A 13 -14.13 0.26 -6.15
CA ILE A 13 -13.26 -0.91 -6.35
C ILE A 13 -12.63 -0.94 -7.75
N ASP A 14 -13.38 -0.60 -8.78
CA ASP A 14 -12.87 -0.62 -10.15
C ASP A 14 -11.82 0.50 -10.37
N ASP A 15 -12.01 1.66 -9.78
CA ASP A 15 -11.03 2.76 -9.80
C ASP A 15 -9.74 2.38 -9.02
N ILE A 16 -9.87 1.74 -7.85
CA ILE A 16 -8.74 1.23 -7.07
C ILE A 16 -7.93 0.23 -7.89
N VAL A 17 -8.61 -0.74 -8.52
CA VAL A 17 -7.96 -1.77 -9.34
C VAL A 17 -7.25 -1.15 -10.53
N ARG A 18 -7.90 -0.23 -11.24
CA ARG A 18 -7.30 0.49 -12.37
C ARG A 18 -6.04 1.24 -11.96
N LEU A 19 -6.11 2.07 -10.91
CA LEU A 19 -4.98 2.85 -10.44
C LEU A 19 -3.81 1.96 -9.96
N ALA A 20 -4.11 0.87 -9.26
CA ALA A 20 -3.08 -0.09 -8.83
C ALA A 20 -2.45 -0.83 -10.00
N ASP A 21 -3.25 -1.24 -11.01
CA ASP A 21 -2.75 -1.97 -12.18
C ASP A 21 -1.81 -1.13 -13.03
N GLU A 22 -2.12 0.14 -13.23
CA GLU A 22 -1.29 1.11 -13.93
C GLU A 22 0.10 1.26 -13.31
N GLN A 23 0.22 1.18 -11.99
CA GLN A 23 1.46 1.48 -11.26
C GLN A 23 2.22 0.25 -10.79
N TYR A 24 1.50 -0.72 -10.21
CA TYR A 24 2.11 -1.89 -9.57
C TYR A 24 2.77 -2.83 -10.57
N GLY A 25 2.28 -2.86 -11.81
CA GLY A 25 2.79 -3.75 -12.83
C GLY A 25 4.23 -3.51 -13.21
N ALA A 26 4.61 -2.26 -13.37
CA ALA A 26 5.97 -1.90 -13.75
C ALA A 26 6.99 -2.17 -12.61
N GLU A 27 6.56 -2.03 -11.35
CA GLU A 27 7.44 -2.18 -10.19
C GLU A 27 7.66 -3.63 -9.74
N THR A 28 6.73 -4.53 -10.09
CA THR A 28 6.78 -5.95 -9.68
C THR A 28 7.01 -6.89 -10.85
N GLU A 29 7.29 -6.37 -12.04
CA GLU A 29 7.51 -7.17 -13.24
C GLU A 29 8.63 -8.20 -13.02
N GLY A 30 8.35 -9.46 -13.36
CA GLY A 30 9.28 -10.59 -13.17
C GLY A 30 9.45 -11.07 -11.72
N ILE A 31 8.81 -10.42 -10.73
CA ILE A 31 8.81 -10.83 -9.32
C ILE A 31 7.46 -11.46 -8.95
N LEU A 32 6.38 -10.73 -9.16
CA LEU A 32 5.02 -11.17 -8.82
C LEU A 32 4.17 -11.33 -10.08
N THR A 33 3.26 -12.29 -10.04
CA THR A 33 2.25 -12.42 -11.09
C THR A 33 1.10 -11.46 -10.80
N LYS A 34 0.87 -10.51 -11.71
CA LYS A 34 -0.26 -9.60 -11.62
C LYS A 34 -1.58 -10.36 -11.65
N SER A 35 -2.50 -9.96 -10.79
CA SER A 35 -3.87 -10.46 -10.80
C SER A 35 -4.86 -9.36 -10.39
N PRO A 36 -5.28 -8.50 -11.32
CA PRO A 36 -6.32 -7.49 -11.05
C PRO A 36 -7.59 -8.10 -10.45
N ALA A 37 -7.95 -9.31 -10.88
CA ALA A 37 -9.10 -10.04 -10.33
C ALA A 37 -8.92 -10.42 -8.85
N ALA A 38 -7.70 -10.78 -8.43
CA ALA A 38 -7.41 -11.05 -7.03
C ALA A 38 -7.46 -9.76 -6.20
N LEU A 39 -6.89 -8.67 -6.70
CA LEU A 39 -6.96 -7.36 -6.05
C LEU A 39 -8.42 -6.91 -5.91
N LYS A 40 -9.22 -7.00 -6.98
CA LYS A 40 -10.65 -6.65 -6.97
C LYS A 40 -11.38 -7.41 -5.87
N ARG A 41 -11.21 -8.73 -5.80
CA ARG A 41 -11.85 -9.56 -4.77
C ARG A 41 -11.44 -9.14 -3.36
N HIS A 42 -10.14 -8.94 -3.10
CA HIS A 42 -9.65 -8.55 -1.78
C HIS A 42 -10.15 -7.16 -1.38
N ALA A 43 -10.04 -6.18 -2.27
CA ALA A 43 -10.53 -4.83 -2.02
C ALA A 43 -12.05 -4.80 -1.76
N THR A 44 -12.85 -5.58 -2.52
CA THR A 44 -14.30 -5.70 -2.28
C THR A 44 -14.59 -6.26 -0.90
N VAL A 45 -13.89 -7.33 -0.49
CA VAL A 45 -14.07 -7.94 0.84
C VAL A 45 -13.70 -6.93 1.92
N THR A 46 -12.54 -6.27 1.83
CA THR A 46 -12.12 -5.28 2.82
C THR A 46 -13.10 -4.11 2.90
N ALA A 47 -13.49 -3.52 1.76
CA ALA A 47 -14.44 -2.42 1.71
C ALA A 47 -15.81 -2.81 2.29
N THR A 48 -16.25 -4.07 2.11
CA THR A 48 -17.50 -4.57 2.68
C THR A 48 -17.37 -4.77 4.20
N VAL A 49 -16.31 -5.42 4.65
CA VAL A 49 -16.10 -5.72 6.07
C VAL A 49 -15.95 -4.46 6.89
N GLN A 50 -15.23 -3.46 6.39
CA GLN A 50 -15.00 -2.20 7.12
C GLN A 50 -16.27 -1.37 7.35
N LEU A 51 -17.37 -1.64 6.64
CA LEU A 51 -18.66 -1.01 6.94
C LEU A 51 -19.20 -1.43 8.33
N PHE A 52 -18.78 -2.60 8.83
CA PHE A 52 -19.19 -3.15 10.10
C PHE A 52 -18.07 -3.16 11.14
N ASP A 53 -16.83 -3.42 10.72
CA ASP A 53 -15.65 -3.51 11.57
C ASP A 53 -14.43 -2.90 10.90
N LYS A 54 -14.08 -1.69 11.32
CA LYS A 54 -12.91 -0.93 10.82
C LYS A 54 -11.61 -1.29 11.54
N SER A 55 -11.66 -2.19 12.51
CA SER A 55 -10.50 -2.48 13.36
C SER A 55 -9.51 -3.48 12.75
N LYS A 56 -9.90 -4.24 11.73
CA LYS A 56 -9.07 -5.27 11.10
C LYS A 56 -8.26 -4.77 9.94
N GLU A 57 -8.92 -4.08 9.03
CA GLU A 57 -8.33 -3.47 7.85
C GLU A 57 -8.96 -2.09 7.61
N PHE A 58 -8.22 -1.23 6.96
CA PHE A 58 -8.67 0.10 6.59
C PHE A 58 -8.32 0.38 5.14
N LEU A 59 -9.33 0.57 4.31
CA LEU A 59 -9.21 0.95 2.91
C LEU A 59 -9.92 2.27 2.69
N ALA A 60 -9.16 3.31 2.36
CA ALA A 60 -9.69 4.64 2.12
C ALA A 60 -9.27 5.18 0.77
N VAL A 61 -10.12 6.01 0.18
CA VAL A 61 -9.93 6.68 -1.11
C VAL A 61 -9.92 8.19 -0.91
N CYS A 62 -9.09 8.87 -1.68
CA CYS A 62 -9.15 10.33 -1.83
C CYS A 62 -9.77 10.68 -3.17
N ARG A 63 -10.87 11.43 -3.18
CA ARG A 63 -11.55 11.87 -4.39
C ARG A 63 -11.54 13.38 -4.51
N SER A 64 -11.47 13.88 -5.76
CA SER A 64 -11.71 15.29 -6.11
C SER A 64 -13.06 15.42 -6.79
N HIS A 65 -13.85 16.35 -6.31
CA HIS A 65 -15.17 16.70 -6.87
C HIS A 65 -15.09 17.91 -7.82
N ASP A 66 -13.91 18.22 -8.33
CA ASP A 66 -13.72 19.38 -9.22
C ASP A 66 -13.94 19.03 -10.70
N ASP A 67 -14.16 17.77 -11.03
CA ASP A 67 -14.41 17.27 -12.37
C ASP A 67 -15.94 17.18 -12.63
N PRO A 68 -16.53 18.05 -13.50
CA PRO A 68 -17.95 18.03 -13.79
C PRO A 68 -18.42 16.77 -14.54
N ASP A 69 -17.49 16.09 -15.24
CA ASP A 69 -17.80 14.87 -15.99
C ASP A 69 -17.79 13.62 -15.09
N ARG A 70 -17.38 13.76 -13.82
CA ARG A 70 -17.34 12.72 -12.82
C ARG A 70 -18.04 13.14 -11.54
N PRO A 71 -19.38 13.04 -11.47
CA PRO A 71 -20.15 13.45 -10.30
C PRO A 71 -19.74 12.74 -9.01
N ASP A 72 -19.24 11.49 -9.12
CA ASP A 72 -18.70 10.72 -7.99
C ASP A 72 -17.27 11.12 -7.62
N GLY A 73 -16.69 12.08 -8.34
CA GLY A 73 -15.33 12.56 -8.16
C GLY A 73 -14.26 11.67 -8.79
N SER A 74 -13.13 12.28 -9.17
CA SER A 74 -11.97 11.55 -9.68
C SER A 74 -11.15 10.95 -8.54
N LEU A 75 -10.76 9.67 -8.65
CA LEU A 75 -9.85 9.05 -7.68
C LEU A 75 -8.45 9.64 -7.82
N LEU A 76 -7.97 10.29 -6.76
CA LEU A 76 -6.63 10.87 -6.68
C LEU A 76 -5.61 9.90 -6.07
N GLY A 77 -6.07 8.98 -5.25
CA GLY A 77 -5.24 7.99 -4.56
C GLY A 77 -6.02 7.17 -3.56
N PHE A 78 -5.41 6.12 -3.06
CA PHE A 78 -5.97 5.29 -2.01
C PHE A 78 -4.88 4.75 -1.08
N CYS A 79 -5.27 4.44 0.16
CA CYS A 79 -4.41 3.77 1.12
C CYS A 79 -5.13 2.55 1.70
N TRP A 80 -4.32 1.53 2.02
CA TRP A 80 -4.81 0.28 2.58
C TRP A 80 -3.87 -0.21 3.67
N PHE A 81 -4.38 -0.41 4.85
CA PHE A 81 -3.66 -0.87 6.04
C PHE A 81 -4.29 -2.13 6.60
N ASP A 82 -3.49 -2.94 7.25
CA ASP A 82 -3.94 -4.06 8.07
C ASP A 82 -3.28 -4.07 9.45
N ARG A 83 -3.72 -4.99 10.29
CA ARG A 83 -3.14 -5.27 11.61
C ARG A 83 -2.92 -6.76 11.77
N GLY A 84 -2.35 -7.18 12.93
CA GLY A 84 -2.09 -8.58 13.24
C GLY A 84 -0.70 -9.04 12.82
N GLY A 85 0.19 -8.12 12.40
CA GLY A 85 1.60 -8.41 12.22
C GLY A 85 2.30 -8.57 13.56
N TYR A 86 3.19 -9.56 13.67
CA TYR A 86 4.05 -9.76 14.82
C TYR A 86 5.45 -10.13 14.37
N THR A 87 6.45 -9.73 15.13
CA THR A 87 7.82 -10.19 14.92
C THR A 87 8.17 -11.33 15.88
N THR A 88 9.15 -12.15 15.54
CA THR A 88 9.64 -13.24 16.38
C THR A 88 10.21 -12.75 17.73
N TYR A 89 10.61 -11.48 17.80
CA TYR A 89 11.31 -10.90 18.97
C TYR A 89 10.41 -10.01 19.83
N SER A 90 9.15 -9.81 19.47
CA SER A 90 8.25 -8.92 20.19
C SER A 90 6.86 -9.52 20.30
N ILE A 91 6.19 -9.24 21.41
CA ILE A 91 4.77 -9.52 21.62
C ILE A 91 3.88 -8.37 21.12
N GLU A 92 4.49 -7.29 20.66
CA GLU A 92 3.77 -6.11 20.18
C GLU A 92 3.20 -6.35 18.79
N GLU A 93 1.95 -5.97 18.64
CA GLU A 93 1.26 -6.03 17.36
C GLU A 93 1.77 -4.91 16.43
N ILE A 94 1.86 -5.22 15.16
CA ILE A 94 2.28 -4.30 14.11
C ILE A 94 1.14 -4.09 13.12
N SER A 95 0.86 -2.83 12.81
CA SER A 95 0.05 -2.45 11.66
C SER A 95 0.94 -2.21 10.44
N ASN A 96 0.54 -2.77 9.29
CA ASN A 96 1.32 -2.66 8.06
C ASN A 96 0.57 -1.84 7.00
N SER A 97 1.31 -1.04 6.24
CA SER A 97 0.80 -0.48 5.00
C SER A 97 0.83 -1.54 3.90
N LYS A 98 -0.34 -1.94 3.40
CA LYS A 98 -0.44 -2.77 2.19
C LYS A 98 -0.19 -1.95 0.94
N PHE A 99 -0.84 -0.78 0.86
CA PHE A 99 -0.76 0.11 -0.29
C PHE A 99 -0.85 1.58 0.11
N HIS A 100 -0.03 2.40 -0.56
CA HIS A 100 -0.13 3.84 -0.65
C HIS A 100 -0.01 4.21 -2.12
N PHE A 101 -1.13 4.37 -2.83
CA PHE A 101 -1.15 4.71 -4.23
C PHE A 101 -1.70 6.10 -4.47
N VAL A 102 -1.02 6.86 -5.30
CA VAL A 102 -1.47 8.16 -5.81
C VAL A 102 -1.44 8.13 -7.33
N ASP A 103 -2.36 8.81 -7.98
CA ASP A 103 -2.33 8.97 -9.43
C ASP A 103 -1.04 9.70 -9.84
N LEU A 104 -0.22 9.07 -10.68
CA LEU A 104 1.07 9.61 -11.12
C LEU A 104 0.93 10.78 -12.11
N HIS A 105 -0.24 10.98 -12.70
CA HIS A 105 -0.53 12.13 -13.56
C HIS A 105 -0.76 13.43 -12.77
N LEU A 106 -0.97 13.32 -11.45
CA LEU A 106 -1.10 14.49 -10.58
C LEU A 106 0.22 15.27 -10.44
N PRO A 107 0.15 16.59 -10.23
CA PRO A 107 1.34 17.38 -9.94
C PRO A 107 2.12 16.83 -8.74
N LEU A 108 3.44 16.84 -8.83
CA LEU A 108 4.34 16.26 -7.79
C LEU A 108 4.00 16.76 -6.38
N ARG A 109 3.72 18.06 -6.24
CA ARG A 109 3.36 18.67 -4.94
C ARG A 109 2.12 18.00 -4.33
N LEU A 110 1.09 17.76 -5.18
CA LEU A 110 -0.15 17.11 -4.73
C LEU A 110 0.11 15.64 -4.36
N ARG A 111 0.88 14.91 -5.16
CA ARG A 111 1.27 13.52 -4.86
C ARG A 111 1.97 13.41 -3.50
N ILE A 112 2.94 14.29 -3.23
CA ILE A 112 3.64 14.33 -1.94
C ILE A 112 2.65 14.64 -0.80
N THR A 113 1.72 15.56 -1.00
CA THR A 113 0.70 15.89 0.00
C THR A 113 -0.17 14.68 0.31
N LEU A 114 -0.69 13.97 -0.72
CA LEU A 114 -1.52 12.79 -0.55
C LEU A 114 -0.79 11.65 0.17
N ILE A 115 0.47 11.38 -0.20
CA ILE A 115 1.29 10.36 0.49
C ILE A 115 1.46 10.73 1.98
N ASN A 116 1.69 11.99 2.28
CA ASN A 116 1.79 12.47 3.65
C ASN A 116 0.47 12.24 4.42
N GLU A 117 -0.65 12.56 3.82
CA GLU A 117 -1.98 12.33 4.40
C GLU A 117 -2.26 10.85 4.62
N MET A 118 -1.85 9.96 3.69
CA MET A 118 -1.99 8.50 3.84
C MET A 118 -1.21 7.97 5.06
N ILE A 119 0.02 8.45 5.27
CA ILE A 119 0.81 8.07 6.44
C ILE A 119 0.14 8.56 7.72
N ASP A 120 -0.38 9.80 7.72
CA ASP A 120 -1.10 10.36 8.86
C ASP A 120 -2.36 9.55 9.17
N GLN A 121 -3.12 9.13 8.14
CA GLN A 121 -4.28 8.22 8.28
C GLN A 121 -3.88 6.86 8.89
N HIS A 122 -2.75 6.30 8.47
CA HIS A 122 -2.25 5.03 9.01
C HIS A 122 -1.94 5.14 10.50
N ILE A 123 -1.21 6.18 10.89
CA ILE A 123 -0.87 6.43 12.31
C ILE A 123 -2.14 6.62 13.15
N LEU A 124 -3.09 7.42 12.67
CA LEU A 124 -4.35 7.68 13.37
C LEU A 124 -5.19 6.41 13.50
N TRP A 125 -5.32 5.63 12.44
CA TRP A 125 -6.08 4.38 12.47
C TRP A 125 -5.46 3.35 13.40
N ALA A 126 -4.15 3.13 13.32
CA ALA A 126 -3.44 2.22 14.20
C ALA A 126 -3.58 2.62 15.68
N GLY A 127 -3.43 3.92 15.97
CA GLY A 127 -3.64 4.47 17.32
C GLY A 127 -5.06 4.24 17.83
N ASN A 128 -6.09 4.47 17.00
CA ASN A 128 -7.48 4.23 17.36
C ASN A 128 -7.79 2.74 17.58
N CYS A 129 -7.06 1.86 16.91
CA CYS A 129 -7.16 0.41 17.09
C CYS A 129 -6.31 -0.12 18.25
N GLY A 130 -5.53 0.73 18.92
CA GLY A 130 -4.63 0.33 20.01
C GLY A 130 -3.42 -0.48 19.54
N VAL A 131 -3.04 -0.37 18.26
CA VAL A 131 -1.86 -1.05 17.71
C VAL A 131 -0.61 -0.23 18.02
N PRO A 132 0.37 -0.79 18.77
CA PRO A 132 1.50 0.00 19.28
C PRO A 132 2.55 0.35 18.22
N VAL A 133 2.64 -0.42 17.13
CA VAL A 133 3.69 -0.24 16.13
C VAL A 133 3.10 -0.08 14.73
N VAL A 134 3.53 0.97 14.03
CA VAL A 134 3.18 1.22 12.62
C VAL A 134 4.38 0.90 11.74
N CYS A 135 4.18 0.02 10.75
CA CYS A 135 5.19 -0.35 9.78
C CYS A 135 4.76 0.09 8.38
N SER A 136 5.61 0.85 7.71
CA SER A 136 5.42 1.25 6.32
C SER A 136 6.55 0.68 5.46
N THR A 137 6.19 0.14 4.30
CA THR A 137 7.14 -0.48 3.38
C THR A 137 7.01 0.15 1.99
N SER A 138 8.11 0.17 1.23
CA SER A 138 8.10 0.57 -0.17
C SER A 138 8.78 -0.49 -1.01
N ILE A 139 8.15 -0.85 -2.11
CA ILE A 139 8.74 -1.70 -3.15
C ILE A 139 9.37 -0.87 -4.27
N ARG A 140 9.26 0.46 -4.23
CA ARG A 140 9.80 1.37 -5.25
C ARG A 140 11.32 1.46 -5.14
N MET A 141 11.97 1.57 -6.31
CA MET A 141 13.43 1.73 -6.37
C MET A 141 13.91 3.08 -5.83
N GLU A 142 13.07 4.11 -5.81
CA GLU A 142 13.40 5.46 -5.30
C GLU A 142 13.27 5.57 -3.77
N HIS A 143 14.18 4.98 -3.05
CA HIS A 143 14.16 4.98 -1.58
C HIS A 143 14.31 6.36 -0.92
N GLY A 144 15.03 7.30 -1.57
CA GLY A 144 15.39 8.57 -0.93
C GLY A 144 14.21 9.45 -0.52
N VAL A 145 13.16 9.49 -1.32
CA VAL A 145 11.94 10.26 -1.01
C VAL A 145 11.13 9.57 0.08
N PHE A 146 11.00 8.26 0.00
CA PHE A 146 10.32 7.44 1.02
C PHE A 146 10.95 7.64 2.40
N VAL A 147 12.27 7.48 2.50
CA VAL A 147 13.02 7.68 3.76
C VAL A 147 12.76 9.06 4.34
N LYS A 148 12.97 10.13 3.56
CA LYS A 148 12.78 11.50 4.03
C LYS A 148 11.36 11.82 4.53
N ILE A 149 10.34 11.28 3.87
CA ILE A 149 8.95 11.49 4.27
C ILE A 149 8.67 10.80 5.61
N HIS A 150 9.17 9.59 5.81
CA HIS A 150 8.95 8.81 7.02
C HIS A 150 9.76 9.34 8.21
N GLU A 151 11.05 9.66 8.01
CA GLU A 151 11.88 10.27 9.07
C GLU A 151 11.30 11.57 9.61
N LYS A 152 10.75 12.43 8.72
CA LYS A 152 10.07 13.65 9.13
C LYS A 152 8.86 13.42 10.03
N ARG A 153 8.30 12.22 10.05
CA ARG A 153 7.18 11.80 10.91
C ARG A 153 7.61 10.96 12.09
N GLY A 154 8.89 10.89 12.37
CA GLY A 154 9.45 10.17 13.52
C GLY A 154 9.57 8.66 13.31
N PHE A 155 9.43 8.15 12.08
CA PHE A 155 9.74 6.75 11.81
C PHE A 155 11.26 6.51 11.89
N THR A 156 11.64 5.41 12.52
CA THR A 156 12.99 4.87 12.39
C THR A 156 13.04 4.02 11.14
N VAL A 157 13.85 4.41 10.16
CA VAL A 157 13.98 3.69 8.89
C VAL A 157 15.15 2.73 8.97
N ASN A 158 14.86 1.44 9.10
CA ASN A 158 15.85 0.36 9.16
C ASN A 158 15.50 -0.74 8.16
N GLY A 159 16.53 -1.28 7.53
CA GLY A 159 16.42 -2.46 6.69
C GLY A 159 16.10 -2.18 5.22
N SER A 160 16.12 -3.27 4.47
CA SER A 160 15.84 -3.31 3.03
C SER A 160 15.06 -4.59 2.73
N TYR A 161 14.17 -4.53 1.75
CA TYR A 161 13.51 -5.73 1.24
C TYR A 161 14.27 -6.29 0.06
N ALA A 162 14.47 -7.61 0.06
CA ALA A 162 15.00 -8.34 -1.07
C ALA A 162 13.98 -9.39 -1.52
N TRP A 163 13.75 -9.47 -2.82
CA TRP A 163 12.79 -10.39 -3.41
C TRP A 163 13.48 -11.31 -4.40
N MET A 164 13.12 -12.58 -4.38
CA MET A 164 13.58 -13.57 -5.35
C MET A 164 12.48 -14.61 -5.60
N ARG A 165 12.26 -15.00 -6.83
CA ARG A 165 11.49 -16.20 -7.16
C ARG A 165 12.23 -17.42 -6.66
N THR A 166 11.53 -18.31 -5.96
CA THR A 166 12.12 -19.55 -5.39
C THR A 166 12.82 -20.39 -6.46
N GLU A 167 12.22 -20.49 -7.64
CA GLU A 167 12.81 -21.21 -8.79
C GLU A 167 14.18 -20.66 -9.17
N LYS A 168 14.32 -19.34 -9.31
CA LYS A 168 15.62 -18.68 -9.57
C LYS A 168 16.62 -18.92 -8.43
N GLY A 169 16.15 -18.91 -7.19
CA GLY A 169 17.00 -19.23 -6.03
C GLY A 169 17.53 -20.66 -6.09
N LEU A 170 16.69 -21.63 -6.41
CA LEU A 170 17.09 -23.01 -6.56
C LEU A 170 18.06 -23.24 -7.73
N GLU A 171 17.83 -22.57 -8.86
CA GLU A 171 18.76 -22.59 -9.99
C GLU A 171 20.12 -22.01 -9.61
N TRP A 172 20.14 -20.89 -8.91
CA TRP A 172 21.38 -20.29 -8.42
C TRP A 172 22.14 -21.23 -7.48
N LEU A 173 21.47 -21.87 -6.50
CA LEU A 173 22.10 -22.84 -5.60
C LEU A 173 22.70 -24.03 -6.37
N ARG A 174 21.99 -24.59 -7.35
CA ARG A 174 22.48 -25.68 -8.20
C ARG A 174 23.72 -25.26 -9.00
N SER A 175 23.72 -24.03 -9.54
CA SER A 175 24.86 -23.49 -10.28
C SER A 175 26.11 -23.30 -9.42
N GLN A 176 25.97 -23.01 -8.13
CA GLN A 176 27.11 -22.91 -7.21
C GLN A 176 27.73 -24.28 -6.91
N ASN A 177 26.88 -25.29 -6.69
CA ASN A 177 27.33 -26.66 -6.42
C ASN A 177 28.09 -27.30 -7.60
N SER A 178 27.74 -26.92 -8.84
CA SER A 178 28.44 -27.41 -10.05
C SER A 178 29.81 -26.76 -10.30
N LYS A 179 30.10 -25.61 -9.68
CA LYS A 179 31.39 -24.91 -9.79
C LYS A 179 32.41 -25.34 -8.70
N GLY A 180 31.98 -26.08 -7.71
CA GLY A 180 32.80 -26.56 -6.60
C GLY A 180 33.34 -27.99 -6.77
N GLN A 181 33.08 -28.64 -7.90
CA GLN A 181 33.65 -29.91 -8.34
C GLN A 181 34.65 -29.68 -9.46
#